data_7ddafb455999747e31d9287ab7a61eb0
#
_entry.id   7ddafb455999747e31d9287ab7a61eb0
#
_cell.length_a   1.000
_cell.length_b   1.000
_cell.length_c   1.000
_cell.angle_alpha   90.00
_cell.angle_beta   90.00
_cell.angle_gamma   90.00
#
_symmetry.space_group_name_H-M   'P 1'
#
loop_
_entity.id
_entity.type
_entity.pdbx_description
1 polymer ?
#
loop_
_entity_poly.entity_id
_entity_poly.type
_entity_poly.pdbx_seq_one_letter_code
_entity_poly.pdbx_strand_id
1 'polypeptide(L)'
;AIFPTHKDYGFIYLSIDEFPMEYHVFNSIIVDINDVSKLNETKSDLENEIKNAIAVTDRESSVSYNGYNSEIEEGATYSSVFTFLFLFIALLSVITTMNRFVTKQRTQIGTLKALGVKNKKIVKHYVSFGFYISLLASILGVVAGNFVLGNFFLNMEMSYFEVPVYSTAIIPIVYILAIATVIL
;
A
#
# COMPACT_ATOMS: atom_id res chain seq x y z
N ALA A 1 5.65 10.02 -20.92
CA ALA A 1 5.10 9.50 -19.69
C ALA A 1 5.57 10.38 -18.52
N ILE A 2 4.62 10.90 -17.75
CA ILE A 2 4.93 11.71 -16.57
C ILE A 2 5.07 10.71 -15.42
N PHE A 3 6.23 10.66 -14.81
CA PHE A 3 6.48 9.79 -13.64
C PHE A 3 6.81 10.64 -12.42
N PRO A 4 6.61 10.12 -11.21
CA PRO A 4 6.90 10.84 -9.98
C PRO A 4 8.35 11.29 -9.91
N THR A 5 8.56 12.55 -9.54
CA THR A 5 9.88 13.13 -9.34
C THR A 5 10.05 13.57 -7.90
N HIS A 6 11.23 13.35 -7.34
CA HIS A 6 11.56 13.82 -5.99
C HIS A 6 11.62 15.34 -5.96
N LYS A 7 10.99 15.96 -4.96
CA LYS A 7 10.90 17.44 -4.86
C LYS A 7 12.22 18.15 -4.58
N ASP A 8 13.23 17.45 -4.14
CA ASP A 8 14.57 18.00 -3.92
C ASP A 8 15.33 18.29 -5.22
N TYR A 9 14.81 17.81 -6.36
CA TYR A 9 15.37 18.06 -7.68
C TYR A 9 14.51 19.05 -8.44
N GLY A 10 15.04 20.23 -8.69
CA GLY A 10 14.41 21.23 -9.55
C GLY A 10 14.84 21.05 -10.99
N PHE A 11 13.89 21.14 -11.92
CA PHE A 11 14.16 21.19 -13.35
C PHE A 11 13.82 22.57 -13.88
N ILE A 12 14.71 23.14 -14.68
CA ILE A 12 14.47 24.40 -15.39
C ILE A 12 14.40 24.08 -16.87
N TYR A 13 13.26 24.39 -17.49
CA TYR A 13 13.08 24.28 -18.94
C TYR A 13 13.29 25.66 -19.56
N LEU A 14 14.26 25.77 -20.45
CA LEU A 14 14.55 26.98 -21.19
C LEU A 14 14.40 26.71 -22.69
N SER A 15 14.00 27.74 -23.45
CA SER A 15 14.10 27.66 -24.89
C SER A 15 15.57 27.52 -25.30
N ILE A 16 15.84 26.71 -26.33
CA ILE A 16 17.20 26.52 -26.83
C ILE A 16 17.81 27.84 -27.28
N ASP A 17 16.99 28.80 -27.74
CA ASP A 17 17.40 30.13 -28.22
C ASP A 17 17.84 31.04 -27.06
N GLU A 18 17.39 30.74 -25.83
CA GLU A 18 17.75 31.49 -24.60
C GLU A 18 18.96 30.89 -23.89
N PHE A 19 19.44 29.75 -24.34
CA PHE A 19 20.56 29.06 -23.73
C PHE A 19 21.87 29.81 -24.09
N PRO A 20 22.68 30.24 -23.12
CA PRO A 20 23.85 31.10 -23.36
C PRO A 20 25.06 30.32 -23.90
N MET A 21 24.85 29.44 -24.86
CA MET A 21 25.90 28.68 -25.53
C MET A 21 26.02 29.10 -27.00
N GLU A 22 27.22 29.23 -27.47
CA GLU A 22 27.54 29.56 -28.87
C GLU A 22 27.08 28.45 -29.85
N TYR A 23 26.90 27.22 -29.33
CA TYR A 23 26.42 26.07 -30.09
C TYR A 23 25.21 25.45 -29.44
N HIS A 24 24.12 25.31 -30.18
CA HIS A 24 22.94 24.60 -29.74
C HIS A 24 23.20 23.08 -29.77
N VAL A 25 23.49 22.50 -28.62
CA VAL A 25 23.71 21.06 -28.45
C VAL A 25 22.59 20.47 -27.62
N PHE A 26 22.08 19.32 -28.03
CA PHE A 26 21.13 18.56 -27.22
C PHE A 26 21.90 17.75 -26.18
N ASN A 27 21.53 17.88 -24.91
CA ASN A 27 22.13 17.12 -23.81
C ASN A 27 21.33 15.84 -23.49
N SER A 28 20.09 15.73 -23.96
CA SER A 28 19.24 14.58 -23.73
C SER A 28 18.24 14.41 -24.87
N ILE A 29 18.03 13.18 -25.30
CA ILE A 29 17.02 12.80 -26.29
C ILE A 29 16.09 11.80 -25.61
N ILE A 30 14.80 12.08 -25.61
CA ILE A 30 13.77 11.18 -25.09
C ILE A 30 13.16 10.45 -26.28
N VAL A 31 13.22 9.12 -26.23
CA VAL A 31 12.64 8.24 -27.26
C VAL A 31 11.46 7.50 -26.65
N ASP A 32 10.30 7.62 -27.29
CA ASP A 32 9.11 6.83 -26.91
C ASP A 32 9.02 5.59 -27.80
N ILE A 33 8.80 4.44 -27.19
CA ILE A 33 8.77 3.15 -27.87
C ILE A 33 7.34 2.61 -27.82
N ASN A 34 6.74 2.36 -28.97
CA ASN A 34 5.39 1.82 -29.08
C ASN A 34 5.27 0.36 -28.59
N ASP A 35 6.37 -0.39 -28.65
CA ASP A 35 6.42 -1.81 -28.28
C ASP A 35 7.53 -2.06 -27.25
N VAL A 36 7.12 -2.23 -26.00
CA VAL A 36 8.04 -2.45 -24.87
C VAL A 36 8.85 -3.74 -25.03
N SER A 37 8.39 -4.71 -25.81
CA SER A 37 9.13 -5.96 -26.05
C SER A 37 10.44 -5.73 -26.82
N LYS A 38 10.53 -4.64 -27.55
CA LYS A 38 11.71 -4.22 -28.33
C LYS A 38 12.64 -3.26 -27.61
N LEU A 39 12.41 -3.03 -26.33
CA LEU A 39 13.20 -2.07 -25.54
C LEU A 39 14.70 -2.35 -25.61
N ASN A 40 15.10 -3.59 -25.38
CA ASN A 40 16.52 -3.98 -25.38
C ASN A 40 17.17 -3.89 -26.76
N GLU A 41 16.43 -4.24 -27.81
CA GLU A 41 16.89 -4.10 -29.19
C GLU A 41 17.10 -2.63 -29.56
N THR A 42 16.08 -1.81 -29.31
CA THR A 42 16.14 -0.36 -29.58
C THR A 42 17.24 0.32 -28.76
N LYS A 43 17.46 -0.10 -27.51
CA LYS A 43 18.55 0.43 -26.67
C LYS A 43 19.91 0.12 -27.28
N SER A 44 20.14 -1.11 -27.71
CA SER A 44 21.38 -1.53 -28.37
C SER A 44 21.61 -0.80 -29.70
N ASP A 45 20.56 -0.59 -30.49
CA ASP A 45 20.63 0.14 -31.74
C ASP A 45 21.00 1.62 -31.49
N LEU A 46 20.38 2.26 -30.51
CA LEU A 46 20.69 3.63 -30.12
C LEU A 46 22.12 3.78 -29.59
N GLU A 47 22.62 2.84 -28.80
CA GLU A 47 24.01 2.82 -28.34
C GLU A 47 25.02 2.72 -29.50
N ASN A 48 24.67 1.96 -30.53
CA ASN A 48 25.53 1.77 -31.70
C ASN A 48 25.48 2.97 -32.68
N GLU A 49 24.32 3.60 -32.84
CA GLU A 49 24.14 4.71 -33.78
C GLU A 49 24.60 6.06 -33.21
N ILE A 50 24.38 6.29 -31.90
CA ILE A 50 24.72 7.57 -31.26
C ILE A 50 26.09 7.45 -30.57
N LYS A 51 27.14 7.52 -31.35
CA LYS A 51 28.55 7.37 -30.89
C LYS A 51 28.97 8.33 -29.77
N ASN A 52 28.30 9.46 -29.64
CA ASN A 52 28.60 10.47 -28.62
C ASN A 52 27.65 10.44 -27.42
N ALA A 53 26.75 9.45 -27.34
CA ALA A 53 25.91 9.28 -26.16
C ALA A 53 26.77 8.81 -24.99
N ILE A 54 26.67 9.53 -23.87
CA ILE A 54 27.35 9.15 -22.61
C ILE A 54 26.68 7.91 -22.01
N ALA A 55 25.36 7.84 -22.10
CA ALA A 55 24.57 6.70 -21.64
C ALA A 55 23.21 6.64 -22.38
N VAL A 56 22.76 5.45 -22.68
CA VAL A 56 21.39 5.17 -23.10
C VAL A 56 20.68 4.48 -21.95
N THR A 57 19.75 5.20 -21.33
CA THR A 57 19.06 4.74 -20.11
C THR A 57 17.58 4.54 -20.39
N ASP A 58 17.00 3.54 -19.76
CA ASP A 58 15.56 3.32 -19.76
C ASP A 58 14.90 3.97 -18.53
N ARG A 59 13.58 3.92 -18.48
CA ARG A 59 12.82 4.46 -17.35
C ARG A 59 13.19 3.76 -16.02
N GLU A 60 13.45 2.46 -16.08
CA GLU A 60 13.76 1.65 -14.89
C GLU A 60 15.14 1.97 -14.30
N SER A 61 16.06 2.49 -15.10
CA SER A 61 17.36 2.97 -14.64
C SER A 61 17.36 4.44 -14.18
N SER A 62 16.23 5.14 -14.30
CA SER A 62 16.08 6.51 -13.78
C SER A 62 16.14 6.54 -12.25
N VAL A 63 16.95 7.45 -11.70
CA VAL A 63 17.12 7.61 -10.25
C VAL A 63 15.78 7.94 -9.56
N SER A 64 14.97 8.82 -10.15
CA SER A 64 13.66 9.18 -9.60
C SER A 64 12.67 8.01 -9.64
N TYR A 65 12.68 7.23 -10.71
CA TYR A 65 11.80 6.06 -10.84
C TYR A 65 12.19 4.97 -9.85
N ASN A 66 13.48 4.68 -9.74
CA ASN A 66 13.99 3.71 -8.76
C ASN A 66 13.75 4.16 -7.32
N GLY A 67 13.96 5.43 -7.02
CA GLY A 67 13.65 5.99 -5.71
C GLY A 67 12.19 5.78 -5.34
N TYR A 68 11.27 6.14 -6.23
CA TYR A 68 9.84 5.97 -6.00
C TYR A 68 9.43 4.49 -5.84
N ASN A 69 9.96 3.60 -6.67
CA ASN A 69 9.68 2.16 -6.54
C ASN A 69 10.23 1.58 -5.23
N SER A 70 11.42 2.00 -4.82
CA SER A 70 12.00 1.57 -3.53
C SER A 70 11.13 1.99 -2.35
N GLU A 71 10.60 3.22 -2.36
CA GLU A 71 9.66 3.69 -1.33
C GLU A 71 8.37 2.84 -1.29
N ILE A 72 7.83 2.49 -2.47
CA ILE A 72 6.65 1.59 -2.54
C ILE A 72 6.98 0.21 -1.95
N GLU A 73 8.12 -0.38 -2.31
CA GLU A 73 8.54 -1.69 -1.80
C GLU A 73 8.81 -1.67 -0.30
N GLU A 74 9.47 -0.63 0.20
CA GLU A 74 9.68 -0.43 1.63
C GLU A 74 8.35 -0.24 2.37
N GLY A 75 7.47 0.60 1.84
CA GLY A 75 6.13 0.81 2.40
C GLY A 75 5.31 -0.48 2.46
N ALA A 76 5.36 -1.32 1.42
CA ALA A 76 4.70 -2.63 1.40
C ALA A 76 5.30 -3.59 2.45
N THR A 77 6.62 -3.56 2.61
CA THR A 77 7.34 -4.38 3.59
C THR A 77 6.97 -3.97 5.02
N TYR A 78 7.06 -2.68 5.35
CA TYR A 78 6.66 -2.18 6.66
C TYR A 78 5.18 -2.44 6.94
N SER A 79 4.31 -2.23 5.97
CA SER A 79 2.89 -2.50 6.10
C SER A 79 2.61 -3.95 6.45
N SER A 80 3.31 -4.89 5.82
CA SER A 80 3.16 -6.32 6.11
C SER A 80 3.63 -6.67 7.53
N VAL A 81 4.80 -6.20 7.93
CA VAL A 81 5.37 -6.46 9.27
C VAL A 81 4.46 -5.90 10.36
N PHE A 82 4.01 -4.65 10.23
CA PHE A 82 3.11 -4.05 11.20
C PHE A 82 1.75 -4.74 11.23
N THR A 83 1.23 -5.19 10.10
CA THR A 83 -0.03 -5.95 10.04
C THR A 83 0.08 -7.24 10.84
N PHE A 84 1.15 -8.02 10.68
CA PHE A 84 1.36 -9.24 11.47
C PHE A 84 1.53 -8.95 12.96
N LEU A 85 2.27 -7.91 13.32
CA LEU A 85 2.47 -7.51 14.71
C LEU A 85 1.14 -7.11 15.37
N PHE A 86 0.35 -6.26 14.73
CA PHE A 86 -0.94 -5.83 15.26
C PHE A 86 -1.94 -6.98 15.31
N LEU A 87 -1.94 -7.88 14.32
CA LEU A 87 -2.78 -9.08 14.33
C LEU A 87 -2.44 -9.97 15.55
N PHE A 88 -1.15 -10.17 15.83
CA PHE A 88 -0.70 -10.96 16.96
C PHE A 88 -1.14 -10.34 18.30
N ILE A 89 -0.96 -9.02 18.46
CA ILE A 89 -1.40 -8.29 19.65
C ILE A 89 -2.93 -8.38 19.81
N ALA A 90 -3.68 -8.24 18.70
CA ALA A 90 -5.13 -8.35 18.70
C ALA A 90 -5.59 -9.74 19.14
N LEU A 91 -4.96 -10.81 18.64
CA LEU A 91 -5.27 -12.19 19.04
C LEU A 91 -5.06 -12.40 20.55
N LEU A 92 -3.93 -11.96 21.10
CA LEU A 92 -3.67 -12.06 22.53
C LEU A 92 -4.70 -11.28 23.36
N SER A 93 -5.06 -10.10 22.88
CA SER A 93 -6.07 -9.25 23.54
C SER A 93 -7.45 -9.90 23.54
N VAL A 94 -7.86 -10.48 22.42
CA VAL A 94 -9.15 -11.19 22.28
C VAL A 94 -9.19 -12.41 23.19
N ILE A 95 -8.15 -13.24 23.21
CA ILE A 95 -8.06 -14.42 24.09
C ILE A 95 -8.19 -14.01 25.57
N THR A 96 -7.43 -12.99 25.97
CA THR A 96 -7.45 -12.50 27.36
C THR A 96 -8.81 -11.94 27.74
N THR A 97 -9.41 -11.14 26.86
CA THR A 97 -10.72 -10.52 27.08
C THR A 97 -11.83 -11.59 27.16
N MET A 98 -11.79 -12.58 26.24
CA MET A 98 -12.77 -13.67 26.24
C MET A 98 -12.67 -14.54 27.49
N ASN A 99 -11.46 -14.86 27.93
CA ASN A 99 -11.26 -15.60 29.18
C ASN A 99 -11.85 -14.85 30.37
N ARG A 100 -11.59 -13.55 30.49
CA ARG A 100 -12.16 -12.71 31.56
C ARG A 100 -13.68 -12.63 31.46
N PHE A 101 -14.22 -12.50 30.23
CA PHE A 101 -15.66 -12.43 30.01
C PHE A 101 -16.36 -13.72 30.41
N VAL A 102 -15.88 -14.87 29.97
CA VAL A 102 -16.44 -16.19 30.32
C VAL A 102 -16.35 -16.43 31.83
N THR A 103 -15.23 -16.06 32.46
CA THR A 103 -15.06 -16.21 33.93
C THR A 103 -16.08 -15.36 34.70
N LYS A 104 -16.33 -14.13 34.29
CA LYS A 104 -17.36 -13.27 34.89
C LYS A 104 -18.79 -13.82 34.73
N GLN A 105 -19.05 -14.48 33.59
CA GLN A 105 -20.36 -15.06 33.27
C GLN A 105 -20.53 -16.50 33.80
N ARG A 106 -19.54 -17.03 34.55
CA ARG A 106 -19.55 -18.44 35.02
C ARG A 106 -20.78 -18.83 35.78
N THR A 107 -21.29 -17.95 36.65
CA THR A 107 -22.51 -18.19 37.45
C THR A 107 -23.74 -18.29 36.54
N GLN A 108 -23.88 -17.39 35.59
CA GLN A 108 -25.00 -17.40 34.64
C GLN A 108 -24.97 -18.66 33.76
N ILE A 109 -23.77 -19.03 33.28
CA ILE A 109 -23.57 -20.26 32.49
C ILE A 109 -23.96 -21.48 33.34
N GLY A 110 -23.58 -21.51 34.63
CA GLY A 110 -23.96 -22.57 35.55
C GLY A 110 -25.45 -22.68 35.77
N THR A 111 -26.14 -21.56 35.96
CA THR A 111 -27.61 -21.52 36.11
C THR A 111 -28.31 -22.01 34.85
N LEU A 112 -27.89 -21.59 33.65
CA LEU A 112 -28.42 -22.04 32.38
C LEU A 112 -28.25 -23.57 32.20
N LYS A 113 -27.11 -24.12 32.64
CA LYS A 113 -26.85 -25.56 32.61
C LYS A 113 -27.73 -26.32 33.57
N ALA A 114 -27.93 -25.79 34.79
CA ALA A 114 -28.83 -26.37 35.77
C ALA A 114 -30.30 -26.41 35.29
N LEU A 115 -30.70 -25.43 34.49
CA LEU A 115 -32.02 -25.40 33.82
C LEU A 115 -32.09 -26.29 32.56
N GLY A 116 -31.08 -27.10 32.28
CA GLY A 116 -31.07 -28.07 31.17
C GLY A 116 -30.72 -27.48 29.80
N VAL A 117 -30.23 -26.27 29.70
CA VAL A 117 -29.84 -25.68 28.43
C VAL A 117 -28.61 -26.42 27.87
N LYS A 118 -28.71 -26.89 26.63
CA LYS A 118 -27.62 -27.62 25.96
C LYS A 118 -26.38 -26.75 25.79
N ASN A 119 -25.18 -27.30 26.07
CA ASN A 119 -23.91 -26.61 25.92
C ASN A 119 -23.72 -25.94 24.54
N LYS A 120 -24.14 -26.60 23.44
CA LYS A 120 -24.07 -26.05 22.10
C LYS A 120 -24.83 -24.72 21.95
N LYS A 121 -25.95 -24.57 22.65
CA LYS A 121 -26.77 -23.32 22.60
C LYS A 121 -26.07 -22.19 23.35
N ILE A 122 -25.44 -22.50 24.47
CA ILE A 122 -24.66 -21.53 25.25
C ILE A 122 -23.44 -21.06 24.44
N VAL A 123 -22.63 -21.99 23.93
CA VAL A 123 -21.46 -21.66 23.11
C VAL A 123 -21.86 -20.83 21.88
N LYS A 124 -22.93 -21.23 21.17
CA LYS A 124 -23.41 -20.47 20.01
C LYS A 124 -23.77 -19.02 20.35
N HIS A 125 -24.35 -18.78 21.53
CA HIS A 125 -24.69 -17.43 21.98
C HIS A 125 -23.44 -16.55 22.16
N TYR A 126 -22.40 -17.06 22.83
CA TYR A 126 -21.15 -16.32 23.06
C TYR A 126 -20.34 -16.12 21.77
N VAL A 127 -20.31 -17.13 20.92
CA VAL A 127 -19.65 -17.01 19.60
C VAL A 127 -20.38 -16.00 18.70
N SER A 128 -21.72 -16.01 18.70
CA SER A 128 -22.49 -15.00 17.95
C SER A 128 -22.23 -13.58 18.44
N PHE A 129 -22.08 -13.39 19.74
CA PHE A 129 -21.72 -12.09 20.30
C PHE A 129 -20.32 -11.61 19.83
N GLY A 130 -19.33 -12.49 19.87
CA GLY A 130 -18.01 -12.23 19.32
C GLY A 130 -18.05 -11.89 17.84
N PHE A 131 -18.80 -12.66 17.06
CA PHE A 131 -18.97 -12.43 15.63
C PHE A 131 -19.55 -11.04 15.31
N TYR A 132 -20.59 -10.60 15.98
CA TYR A 132 -21.17 -9.27 15.74
C TYR A 132 -20.21 -8.13 16.10
N ILE A 133 -19.47 -8.27 17.20
CA ILE A 133 -18.47 -7.28 17.59
C ILE A 133 -17.33 -7.23 16.57
N SER A 134 -16.82 -8.38 16.14
CA SER A 134 -15.77 -8.46 15.12
C SER A 134 -16.21 -7.87 13.79
N LEU A 135 -17.46 -8.12 13.38
CA LEU A 135 -18.03 -7.57 12.16
C LEU A 135 -18.11 -6.04 12.23
N LEU A 136 -18.61 -5.47 13.32
CA LEU A 136 -18.66 -4.03 13.49
C LEU A 136 -17.26 -3.41 13.54
N ALA A 137 -16.36 -4.02 14.29
CA ALA A 137 -14.97 -3.55 14.39
C ALA A 137 -14.24 -3.58 13.04
N SER A 138 -14.45 -4.63 12.25
CA SER A 138 -13.82 -4.77 10.92
C SER A 138 -14.34 -3.72 9.93
N ILE A 139 -15.64 -3.43 9.93
CA ILE A 139 -16.22 -2.38 9.09
C ILE A 139 -15.65 -1.01 9.48
N LEU A 140 -15.62 -0.71 10.78
CA LEU A 140 -15.03 0.54 11.28
C LEU A 140 -13.55 0.65 10.96
N GLY A 141 -12.81 -0.45 11.07
CA GLY A 141 -11.40 -0.52 10.71
C GLY A 141 -11.14 -0.24 9.22
N VAL A 142 -11.94 -0.83 8.33
CA VAL A 142 -11.85 -0.59 6.89
C VAL A 142 -12.17 0.88 6.56
N VAL A 143 -13.22 1.43 7.15
CA VAL A 143 -13.59 2.83 6.93
C VAL A 143 -12.49 3.78 7.44
N ALA A 144 -12.01 3.58 8.66
CA ALA A 144 -10.94 4.39 9.22
C ALA A 144 -9.63 4.25 8.44
N GLY A 145 -9.27 3.03 8.04
CA GLY A 145 -8.09 2.76 7.24
C GLY A 145 -8.12 3.49 5.89
N ASN A 146 -9.25 3.40 5.19
CA ASN A 146 -9.35 4.00 3.86
C ASN A 146 -9.45 5.54 3.89
N PHE A 147 -10.31 6.08 4.75
CA PHE A 147 -10.60 7.53 4.73
C PHE A 147 -9.64 8.37 5.59
N VAL A 148 -9.10 7.82 6.66
CA VAL A 148 -8.21 8.56 7.55
C VAL A 148 -6.75 8.23 7.24
N LEU A 149 -6.36 6.97 7.35
CA LEU A 149 -4.96 6.56 7.19
C LEU A 149 -4.51 6.65 5.73
N GLY A 150 -5.36 6.24 4.78
CA GLY A 150 -5.04 6.33 3.36
C GLY A 150 -4.74 7.75 2.92
N ASN A 151 -5.57 8.72 3.27
CA ASN A 151 -5.34 10.12 2.96
C ASN A 151 -4.12 10.70 3.70
N PHE A 152 -3.89 10.28 4.94
CA PHE A 152 -2.72 10.72 5.70
C PHE A 152 -1.42 10.26 5.04
N PHE A 153 -1.32 8.99 4.67
CA PHE A 153 -0.13 8.45 3.99
C PHE A 153 0.05 9.05 2.60
N LEU A 154 -1.00 9.22 1.82
CA LEU A 154 -0.93 9.89 0.52
C LEU A 154 -0.37 11.32 0.65
N ASN A 155 -0.85 12.10 1.61
CA ASN A 155 -0.35 13.44 1.82
C ASN A 155 1.11 13.46 2.27
N MET A 156 1.54 12.46 3.04
CA MET A 156 2.93 12.31 3.44
C MET A 156 3.82 12.01 2.23
N GLU A 157 3.46 11.06 1.39
CA GLU A 157 4.19 10.73 0.15
C GLU A 157 4.25 11.92 -0.82
N MET A 158 3.14 12.64 -0.98
CA MET A 158 3.09 13.85 -1.80
C MET A 158 3.96 15.00 -1.27
N SER A 159 4.44 14.91 -0.04
CA SER A 159 5.42 15.90 0.47
C SER A 159 6.82 15.68 -0.10
N TYR A 160 7.16 14.45 -0.46
CA TYR A 160 8.47 14.07 -0.99
C TYR A 160 8.49 13.96 -2.51
N PHE A 161 7.40 13.50 -3.11
CA PHE A 161 7.29 13.28 -4.56
C PHE A 161 6.21 14.14 -5.19
N GLU A 162 6.47 14.62 -6.40
CA GLU A 162 5.42 15.19 -7.26
C GLU A 162 4.76 14.05 -8.03
N VAL A 163 3.53 13.71 -7.65
CA VAL A 163 2.72 12.70 -8.32
C VAL A 163 1.65 13.40 -9.15
N PRO A 164 1.85 13.57 -10.45
CA PRO A 164 0.99 14.41 -11.27
C PRO A 164 -0.43 13.85 -11.45
N VAL A 165 -0.58 12.54 -11.43
CA VAL A 165 -1.87 11.86 -11.53
C VAL A 165 -1.88 10.65 -10.62
N TYR A 166 -2.80 10.63 -9.67
CA TYR A 166 -3.05 9.44 -8.85
C TYR A 166 -4.55 9.17 -8.78
N SER A 167 -4.89 7.90 -8.66
CA SER A 167 -6.24 7.47 -8.38
C SER A 167 -6.24 6.45 -7.26
N THR A 168 -7.12 6.62 -6.30
CA THR A 168 -7.33 5.61 -5.26
C THR A 168 -8.14 4.45 -5.86
N ALA A 169 -7.50 3.29 -5.98
CA ALA A 169 -8.18 2.10 -6.43
C ALA A 169 -8.84 1.40 -5.23
N ILE A 170 -10.16 1.27 -5.27
CA ILE A 170 -10.88 0.41 -4.33
C ILE A 170 -10.78 -1.02 -4.87
N ILE A 171 -10.01 -1.86 -4.19
CA ILE A 171 -9.85 -3.28 -4.54
C ILE A 171 -10.73 -4.11 -3.60
N PRO A 172 -11.95 -4.53 -4.04
CA PRO A 172 -12.94 -5.17 -3.16
C PRO A 172 -12.41 -6.44 -2.46
N ILE A 173 -11.56 -7.20 -3.15
CA ILE A 173 -10.99 -8.45 -2.59
C ILE A 173 -10.14 -8.19 -1.35
N VAL A 174 -9.41 -7.07 -1.29
CA VAL A 174 -8.58 -6.70 -0.13
C VAL A 174 -9.46 -6.42 1.09
N TYR A 175 -10.56 -5.69 0.91
CA TYR A 175 -11.50 -5.41 1.99
C TYR A 175 -12.22 -6.66 2.48
N ILE A 176 -12.62 -7.55 1.58
CA ILE A 176 -13.23 -8.84 1.95
C ILE A 176 -12.26 -9.69 2.75
N LEU A 177 -11.00 -9.78 2.33
CA LEU A 177 -9.96 -10.52 3.04
C LEU A 177 -9.68 -9.91 4.42
N ALA A 178 -9.60 -8.58 4.51
CA ALA A 178 -9.40 -7.88 5.79
C ALA A 178 -10.54 -8.17 6.77
N ILE A 179 -11.79 -8.09 6.33
CA ILE A 179 -12.96 -8.41 7.15
C ILE A 179 -12.96 -9.89 7.56
N ALA A 180 -12.68 -10.80 6.62
CA ALA A 180 -12.65 -12.24 6.89
C ALA A 180 -11.57 -12.60 7.93
N THR A 181 -10.39 -11.98 7.87
CA THR A 181 -9.29 -12.23 8.83
C THR A 181 -9.65 -11.81 10.25
N VAL A 182 -10.46 -10.76 10.41
CA VAL A 182 -10.88 -10.30 11.76
C VAL A 182 -11.99 -11.16 12.33
N ILE A 183 -12.82 -11.78 11.49
CA ILE A 183 -13.96 -12.61 11.91
C ILE A 183 -13.54 -14.05 12.26
N LEU A 184 -12.49 -14.57 11.65
CA LEU A 184 -11.94 -15.92 11.90
C LEU A 184 -11.29 -16.03 13.27
#